data_867a8e18b4c015ea7673f6dbe92dddb4
#
_entry.id   867a8e18b4c015ea7673f6dbe92dddb4
#
_cell.length_a   1.000
_cell.length_b   1.000
_cell.length_c   1.000
_cell.angle_alpha   90.00
_cell.angle_beta   90.00
_cell.angle_gamma   90.00
#
_symmetry.space_group_name_H-M   'P 1'
#
loop_
_entity.id
_entity.type
_entity.pdbx_description
1 polymer ?
#
loop_
_entity_poly.entity_id
_entity_poly.type
_entity_poly.pdbx_seq_one_letter_code
_entity_poly.pdbx_strand_id
1 'polypeptide(L)'
;MRKLLFGMLVLLVLGGCGARAPETPPEEPPAEGALSLPETWRLEPLSAPGIVTEGREPEEGREPATPVGDRNYHGNMMRWVHENTAELLAEIPGAYFYAQPRTEEHPETALILWGESAAEFDWCFSTPRTYPPEMYCFDLDGDGEDELVVLCYSGSGTGVSVWDLHVVEKNEDGTLTDYSTFYYAEGGNPLWEGVSSLLRLERAEDRAFLILGRELAEVDSAALPEEDRAPSIGDTIQFEVFPEECRVRFWGGVDVVPTWYIADISAGVTYQDGIFTLSDFHLYGN
;
A
#
# COMPACT_ATOMS: atom_id res chain seq x y z
N MET A 1 -33.79 8.45 64.42
CA MET A 1 -33.48 8.83 63.00
C MET A 1 -32.08 9.42 62.99
N ARG A 2 -31.08 8.59 62.71
CA ARG A 2 -29.65 8.94 62.77
C ARG A 2 -29.16 9.27 61.38
N LYS A 3 -28.66 10.51 61.20
CA LYS A 3 -27.92 10.94 60.01
C LYS A 3 -26.47 10.48 60.15
N LEU A 4 -26.00 9.65 59.24
CA LEU A 4 -24.59 9.33 59.05
C LEU A 4 -24.01 10.24 57.98
N LEU A 5 -23.08 11.11 58.41
CA LEU A 5 -22.16 11.83 57.54
C LEU A 5 -21.03 10.88 57.09
N PHE A 6 -20.85 10.71 55.81
CA PHE A 6 -19.65 10.09 55.22
C PHE A 6 -18.69 11.19 54.78
N GLY A 7 -17.59 11.33 55.51
CA GLY A 7 -16.52 12.24 55.19
C GLY A 7 -15.65 11.63 54.07
N MET A 8 -15.44 12.38 52.98
CA MET A 8 -14.59 12.05 51.86
C MET A 8 -13.17 12.52 52.20
N LEU A 9 -12.26 11.59 52.48
CA LEU A 9 -10.84 11.84 52.69
C LEU A 9 -10.14 11.94 51.31
N VAL A 10 -9.72 13.11 50.90
CA VAL A 10 -8.89 13.33 49.74
C VAL A 10 -7.43 13.11 50.13
N LEU A 11 -6.84 12.01 49.67
CA LEU A 11 -5.39 11.77 49.77
C LEU A 11 -4.71 12.42 48.58
N LEU A 12 -4.01 13.53 48.83
CA LEU A 12 -3.05 14.10 47.88
C LEU A 12 -1.76 13.28 47.92
N VAL A 13 -1.53 12.45 46.88
CA VAL A 13 -0.25 11.81 46.66
C VAL A 13 0.61 12.74 45.80
N LEU A 14 1.58 13.40 46.44
CA LEU A 14 2.67 14.08 45.77
C LEU A 14 3.67 13.02 45.28
N GLY A 15 3.52 12.57 44.04
CA GLY A 15 4.49 11.71 43.37
C GLY A 15 5.63 12.53 42.78
N GLY A 16 6.83 12.45 43.40
CA GLY A 16 8.04 13.08 42.89
C GLY A 16 8.44 12.48 41.52
N CYS A 17 8.77 13.33 40.56
CA CYS A 17 9.44 12.97 39.31
C CYS A 17 10.87 12.50 39.62
N GLY A 18 11.06 11.21 39.83
CA GLY A 18 12.38 10.56 39.73
C GLY A 18 12.63 10.22 38.27
N ALA A 19 13.54 10.92 37.62
CA ALA A 19 14.02 10.54 36.30
C ALA A 19 14.64 9.13 36.38
N ARG A 20 13.95 8.15 35.85
CA ARG A 20 14.47 6.78 35.70
C ARG A 20 15.41 6.81 34.48
N ALA A 21 16.65 6.40 34.66
CA ALA A 21 17.58 6.18 33.57
C ALA A 21 16.97 5.21 32.54
N PRO A 22 17.19 5.39 31.24
CA PRO A 22 16.70 4.45 30.25
C PRO A 22 17.28 3.08 30.54
N GLU A 23 16.39 2.12 30.86
CA GLU A 23 16.77 0.72 30.96
C GLU A 23 17.19 0.29 29.54
N THR A 24 18.42 -0.18 29.40
CA THR A 24 18.89 -0.84 28.17
C THR A 24 17.93 -2.01 27.93
N PRO A 25 17.35 -2.14 26.73
CA PRO A 25 16.54 -3.31 26.39
C PRO A 25 17.35 -4.58 26.70
N PRO A 26 16.75 -5.64 27.22
CA PRO A 26 17.44 -6.90 27.39
C PRO A 26 17.99 -7.32 26.03
N GLU A 27 19.28 -7.68 25.99
CA GLU A 27 19.89 -8.31 24.81
C GLU A 27 19.04 -9.54 24.47
N GLU A 28 18.40 -9.53 23.30
CA GLU A 28 17.74 -10.72 22.79
C GLU A 28 18.74 -11.88 22.77
N PRO A 29 18.37 -13.05 23.28
CA PRO A 29 19.24 -14.21 23.21
C PRO A 29 19.56 -14.46 21.72
N PRO A 30 20.80 -14.81 21.36
CA PRO A 30 21.16 -15.11 19.99
C PRO A 30 20.22 -16.19 19.48
N ALA A 31 19.54 -15.90 18.36
CA ALA A 31 18.63 -16.84 17.74
C ALA A 31 19.37 -18.15 17.48
N GLU A 32 18.91 -19.24 18.10
CA GLU A 32 19.40 -20.59 17.83
C GLU A 32 19.11 -20.88 16.35
N GLY A 33 20.16 -20.89 15.52
CA GLY A 33 20.06 -21.18 14.10
C GLY A 33 20.57 -20.06 13.19
N ALA A 34 21.54 -19.24 13.64
CA ALA A 34 22.18 -18.29 12.74
C ALA A 34 22.66 -19.01 11.48
N LEU A 35 22.07 -18.66 10.34
CA LEU A 35 22.43 -19.20 9.03
C LEU A 35 23.92 -18.95 8.77
N SER A 36 24.73 -20.01 8.66
CA SER A 36 26.12 -19.85 8.26
C SER A 36 26.16 -19.57 6.76
N LEU A 37 26.32 -18.31 6.42
CA LEU A 37 26.48 -17.88 5.03
C LEU A 37 27.90 -18.17 4.54
N PRO A 38 28.08 -18.46 3.24
CA PRO A 38 29.43 -18.52 2.64
C PRO A 38 30.18 -17.21 2.87
N GLU A 39 31.47 -17.29 3.26
CA GLU A 39 32.30 -16.11 3.53
C GLU A 39 32.41 -15.11 2.36
N THR A 40 32.07 -15.57 1.15
CA THR A 40 32.11 -14.77 -0.08
C THR A 40 30.86 -13.88 -0.23
N TRP A 41 29.82 -14.12 0.53
CA TRP A 41 28.58 -13.36 0.42
C TRP A 41 28.68 -12.08 1.26
N ARG A 42 28.49 -10.97 0.57
CA ARG A 42 28.41 -9.64 1.20
C ARG A 42 27.00 -9.12 1.11
N LEU A 43 26.43 -8.82 2.27
CA LEU A 43 25.14 -8.15 2.37
C LEU A 43 25.41 -6.65 2.52
N GLU A 44 25.18 -5.91 1.45
CA GLU A 44 25.40 -4.45 1.42
C GLU A 44 24.08 -3.70 1.71
N PRO A 45 24.12 -2.55 2.38
CA PRO A 45 22.92 -1.72 2.53
C PRO A 45 22.43 -1.24 1.17
N LEU A 46 21.12 -1.22 0.97
CA LEU A 46 20.50 -0.68 -0.24
C LEU A 46 20.38 0.84 -0.17
N SER A 47 20.57 1.48 -1.33
CA SER A 47 19.96 2.78 -1.56
C SER A 47 18.48 2.54 -1.82
N ALA A 48 17.60 3.25 -1.13
CA ALA A 48 16.17 3.08 -1.27
C ALA A 48 15.74 3.32 -2.73
N PRO A 49 15.08 2.34 -3.40
CA PRO A 49 14.50 2.59 -4.70
C PRO A 49 13.31 3.54 -4.56
N GLY A 50 13.23 4.50 -5.43
CA GLY A 50 12.14 5.46 -5.50
C GLY A 50 11.82 5.81 -6.94
N ILE A 51 10.62 6.26 -7.16
CA ILE A 51 10.17 6.81 -8.44
C ILE A 51 9.61 8.20 -8.24
N VAL A 52 9.89 9.05 -9.19
CA VAL A 52 9.19 10.33 -9.35
C VAL A 52 7.97 10.03 -10.22
N THR A 53 6.78 10.32 -9.71
CA THR A 53 5.56 10.21 -10.48
C THR A 53 5.14 11.60 -10.96
N GLU A 54 4.67 11.67 -12.21
CA GLU A 54 4.01 12.88 -12.68
C GLU A 54 2.57 12.84 -12.16
N GLY A 55 2.14 13.91 -11.48
CA GLY A 55 0.76 14.06 -11.05
C GLY A 55 -0.17 14.00 -12.24
N ARG A 56 -1.28 13.31 -12.11
CA ARG A 56 -2.29 13.19 -13.15
C ARG A 56 -3.40 14.19 -12.91
N GLU A 57 -3.62 15.02 -13.89
CA GLU A 57 -4.77 15.89 -13.91
C GLU A 57 -6.06 15.09 -14.13
N PRO A 58 -7.20 15.59 -13.64
CA PRO A 58 -8.50 14.98 -13.87
C PRO A 58 -8.82 14.84 -15.36
N GLU A 59 -9.58 13.82 -15.70
CA GLU A 59 -10.04 13.63 -17.08
C GLU A 59 -10.96 14.80 -17.50
N GLU A 60 -10.62 15.51 -18.58
CA GLU A 60 -11.39 16.63 -19.06
C GLU A 60 -12.46 16.21 -20.09
N GLY A 61 -13.57 16.93 -20.09
CA GLY A 61 -14.53 16.88 -21.19
C GLY A 61 -15.70 15.90 -21.04
N ARG A 62 -15.76 15.14 -19.94
CA ARG A 62 -16.91 14.29 -19.62
C ARG A 62 -17.89 15.03 -18.71
N GLU A 63 -19.20 14.96 -19.02
CA GLU A 63 -20.21 15.39 -18.06
C GLU A 63 -20.32 14.33 -16.96
N PRO A 64 -20.06 14.67 -15.69
CA PRO A 64 -20.14 13.70 -14.60
C PRO A 64 -21.57 13.17 -14.45
N ALA A 65 -21.69 11.87 -14.18
CA ALA A 65 -22.96 11.26 -13.86
C ALA A 65 -23.48 11.82 -12.52
N THR A 66 -24.80 11.74 -12.32
CA THR A 66 -25.41 12.13 -11.05
C THR A 66 -25.03 11.14 -9.96
N PRO A 67 -24.33 11.55 -8.87
CA PRO A 67 -24.01 10.66 -7.79
C PRO A 67 -25.24 10.10 -7.08
N VAL A 68 -25.20 8.82 -6.73
CA VAL A 68 -26.23 8.14 -5.94
C VAL A 68 -25.68 7.78 -4.58
N GLY A 69 -26.30 8.30 -3.53
CA GLY A 69 -25.83 8.20 -2.15
C GLY A 69 -25.87 6.80 -1.51
N ASP A 70 -26.43 5.80 -2.17
CA ASP A 70 -26.57 4.47 -1.58
C ASP A 70 -25.54 3.50 -2.13
N ARG A 71 -24.75 2.91 -1.24
CA ARG A 71 -23.94 1.73 -1.55
C ARG A 71 -24.85 0.59 -1.94
N ASN A 72 -24.72 0.15 -3.15
CA ASN A 72 -25.48 -0.99 -3.63
C ASN A 72 -24.55 -2.19 -3.90
N TYR A 73 -23.89 -2.64 -2.85
CA TYR A 73 -22.97 -3.77 -2.86
C TYR A 73 -23.66 -5.11 -2.99
N HIS A 74 -24.11 -5.48 -4.12
CA HIS A 74 -24.62 -6.84 -4.31
C HIS A 74 -23.96 -7.50 -5.51
N GLY A 75 -22.64 -7.62 -5.54
CA GLY A 75 -21.92 -8.59 -6.37
C GLY A 75 -22.42 -8.84 -7.80
N ASN A 76 -23.15 -7.92 -8.39
CA ASN A 76 -23.83 -8.12 -9.65
C ASN A 76 -23.20 -7.20 -10.71
N MET A 77 -22.39 -7.78 -11.57
CA MET A 77 -21.72 -7.09 -12.68
C MET A 77 -22.67 -6.37 -13.65
N MET A 78 -23.99 -6.52 -13.49
CA MET A 78 -24.99 -5.95 -14.38
C MET A 78 -25.46 -4.55 -13.97
N ARG A 79 -24.83 -3.90 -12.98
CA ARG A 79 -25.33 -2.63 -12.42
C ARG A 79 -24.89 -1.36 -13.15
N TRP A 80 -23.97 -1.49 -14.02
CA TRP A 80 -23.44 -0.40 -14.86
C TRP A 80 -24.40 0.05 -15.95
N VAL A 81 -25.65 -0.38 -15.90
CA VAL A 81 -26.66 -0.15 -16.96
C VAL A 81 -27.48 1.11 -16.76
N HIS A 82 -27.26 1.85 -15.67
CA HIS A 82 -27.96 3.11 -15.46
C HIS A 82 -27.19 4.24 -16.12
N GLU A 83 -27.58 4.63 -17.32
CA GLU A 83 -27.08 5.81 -17.99
C GLU A 83 -27.12 7.03 -17.05
N ASN A 84 -26.00 7.74 -16.95
CA ASN A 84 -25.82 8.95 -16.15
C ASN A 84 -26.00 8.78 -14.63
N THR A 85 -25.69 7.62 -14.08
CA THR A 85 -25.72 7.38 -12.64
C THR A 85 -24.38 6.83 -12.16
N ALA A 86 -23.70 7.58 -11.31
CA ALA A 86 -22.48 7.12 -10.65
C ALA A 86 -22.82 6.33 -9.39
N GLU A 87 -22.16 5.18 -9.19
CA GLU A 87 -22.37 4.31 -8.03
C GLU A 87 -21.36 4.61 -6.92
N LEU A 88 -21.85 4.86 -5.70
CA LEU A 88 -20.99 5.05 -4.52
C LEU A 88 -20.32 3.73 -4.16
N LEU A 89 -18.99 3.69 -4.19
CA LEU A 89 -18.19 2.52 -3.88
C LEU A 89 -17.51 2.61 -2.51
N ALA A 90 -17.04 3.79 -2.13
CA ALA A 90 -16.41 4.03 -0.83
C ALA A 90 -16.72 5.44 -0.32
N GLU A 91 -16.68 5.62 1.01
CA GLU A 91 -16.86 6.90 1.65
C GLU A 91 -16.10 6.97 2.97
N ILE A 92 -15.59 8.16 3.27
CA ILE A 92 -15.09 8.58 4.58
C ILE A 92 -15.68 9.96 4.90
N PRO A 93 -15.58 10.47 6.12
CA PRO A 93 -16.05 11.81 6.43
C PRO A 93 -15.46 12.86 5.49
N GLY A 94 -16.28 13.47 4.66
CA GLY A 94 -15.89 14.54 3.74
C GLY A 94 -15.33 14.10 2.39
N ALA A 95 -15.16 12.81 2.13
CA ALA A 95 -14.75 12.32 0.82
C ALA A 95 -15.53 11.08 0.36
N TYR A 96 -15.74 10.99 -0.95
CA TYR A 96 -16.56 9.96 -1.59
C TYR A 96 -15.91 9.47 -2.87
N PHE A 97 -15.93 8.18 -3.07
CA PHE A 97 -15.51 7.53 -4.31
C PHE A 97 -16.73 6.98 -5.04
N TYR A 98 -16.97 7.48 -6.23
CA TYR A 98 -18.01 6.97 -7.11
C TYR A 98 -17.40 6.32 -8.35
N ALA A 99 -17.99 5.22 -8.80
CA ALA A 99 -17.71 4.71 -10.14
C ALA A 99 -18.57 5.45 -11.14
N GLN A 100 -17.96 6.11 -12.10
CA GLN A 100 -18.63 6.67 -13.26
C GLN A 100 -18.99 5.54 -14.23
N PRO A 101 -20.23 5.48 -14.72
CA PRO A 101 -20.65 4.40 -15.61
C PRO A 101 -19.92 4.45 -16.93
N ARG A 102 -19.57 3.28 -17.45
CA ARG A 102 -19.05 3.12 -18.81
C ARG A 102 -20.06 3.63 -19.83
N THR A 103 -19.57 4.36 -20.83
CA THR A 103 -20.35 4.73 -22.03
C THR A 103 -19.74 4.07 -23.28
N GLU A 104 -20.36 4.32 -24.47
CA GLU A 104 -19.77 3.84 -25.74
C GLU A 104 -18.44 4.55 -26.06
N GLU A 105 -18.24 5.76 -25.56
CA GLU A 105 -17.12 6.63 -25.87
C GLU A 105 -16.04 6.62 -24.76
N HIS A 106 -16.43 6.29 -23.52
CA HIS A 106 -15.54 6.35 -22.35
C HIS A 106 -15.59 5.06 -21.55
N PRO A 107 -14.44 4.59 -21.00
CA PRO A 107 -14.39 3.50 -20.04
C PRO A 107 -15.10 3.92 -18.74
N GLU A 108 -15.18 3.01 -17.81
CA GLU A 108 -15.52 3.30 -16.43
C GLU A 108 -14.36 4.06 -15.76
N THR A 109 -14.69 5.10 -15.00
CA THR A 109 -13.70 5.96 -14.34
C THR A 109 -14.06 6.20 -12.88
N ALA A 110 -13.10 6.66 -12.07
CA ALA A 110 -13.30 7.05 -10.69
C ALA A 110 -13.71 8.52 -10.60
N LEU A 111 -14.84 8.82 -9.96
CA LEU A 111 -15.21 10.17 -9.57
C LEU A 111 -14.94 10.35 -8.07
N ILE A 112 -14.00 11.21 -7.74
CA ILE A 112 -13.65 11.58 -6.37
C ILE A 112 -14.33 12.90 -6.04
N LEU A 113 -15.09 12.91 -4.92
CA LEU A 113 -15.58 14.13 -4.30
C LEU A 113 -14.86 14.28 -2.96
N TRP A 114 -14.17 15.40 -2.74
CA TRP A 114 -13.44 15.66 -1.50
C TRP A 114 -13.65 17.10 -1.04
N GLY A 115 -14.51 17.28 -0.03
CA GLY A 115 -14.99 18.59 0.39
C GLY A 115 -15.82 19.26 -0.72
N GLU A 116 -15.34 20.41 -1.18
CA GLU A 116 -15.96 21.16 -2.30
C GLU A 116 -15.33 20.83 -3.66
N SER A 117 -14.27 20.00 -3.67
CA SER A 117 -13.54 19.60 -4.87
C SER A 117 -14.12 18.33 -5.49
N ALA A 118 -14.05 18.22 -6.79
CA ALA A 118 -14.46 17.04 -7.54
C ALA A 118 -13.50 16.81 -8.73
N ALA A 119 -13.12 15.55 -8.95
CA ALA A 119 -12.29 15.18 -10.08
C ALA A 119 -12.63 13.78 -10.57
N GLU A 120 -12.52 13.56 -11.87
CA GLU A 120 -12.68 12.26 -12.51
C GLU A 120 -11.32 11.76 -12.96
N PHE A 121 -10.97 10.53 -12.55
CA PHE A 121 -9.70 9.90 -12.87
C PHE A 121 -9.91 8.57 -13.61
N ASP A 122 -9.04 8.32 -14.59
CA ASP A 122 -8.98 7.04 -15.32
C ASP A 122 -8.25 5.98 -14.49
N TRP A 123 -8.86 5.62 -13.36
CA TRP A 123 -8.32 4.57 -12.49
C TRP A 123 -8.85 3.20 -12.88
N CYS A 124 -7.98 2.20 -12.76
CA CYS A 124 -8.39 0.82 -12.84
C CYS A 124 -8.84 0.34 -11.45
N PHE A 125 -10.08 -0.08 -11.33
CA PHE A 125 -10.60 -0.69 -10.11
C PHE A 125 -11.54 -1.84 -10.48
N SER A 126 -11.34 -2.98 -9.82
CA SER A 126 -12.13 -4.17 -10.09
C SER A 126 -13.41 -4.15 -9.28
N THR A 127 -14.38 -3.39 -9.74
CA THR A 127 -15.68 -3.43 -9.13
C THR A 127 -16.59 -4.37 -9.89
N PRO A 128 -17.55 -4.86 -9.25
CA PRO A 128 -17.95 -4.86 -7.83
C PRO A 128 -17.84 -6.24 -7.19
N ARG A 129 -16.77 -6.96 -7.44
CA ARG A 129 -16.78 -8.38 -7.10
C ARG A 129 -16.64 -8.65 -5.62
N THR A 130 -15.59 -8.11 -4.99
CA THR A 130 -15.24 -8.54 -3.63
C THR A 130 -14.56 -7.47 -2.82
N TYR A 131 -13.82 -6.57 -3.46
CA TYR A 131 -12.97 -5.61 -2.79
C TYR A 131 -13.30 -4.19 -3.28
N PRO A 132 -14.11 -3.45 -2.48
CA PRO A 132 -14.33 -2.03 -2.75
C PRO A 132 -13.04 -1.26 -2.61
N PRO A 133 -12.92 -0.09 -3.24
CA PRO A 133 -11.86 0.85 -2.93
C PRO A 133 -11.84 1.17 -1.45
N GLU A 134 -10.65 1.29 -0.87
CA GLU A 134 -10.46 1.75 0.49
C GLU A 134 -9.97 3.18 0.46
N MET A 135 -10.45 4.02 1.38
CA MET A 135 -10.13 5.44 1.44
C MET A 135 -9.66 5.83 2.83
N TYR A 136 -8.65 6.68 2.89
CA TYR A 136 -8.09 7.24 4.12
C TYR A 136 -7.73 8.70 3.87
N CYS A 137 -7.80 9.54 4.91
CA CYS A 137 -7.43 10.95 4.81
C CYS A 137 -6.55 11.30 6.02
N PHE A 138 -5.30 11.63 5.78
CA PHE A 138 -4.31 11.98 6.80
C PHE A 138 -3.09 12.61 6.14
N ASP A 139 -2.33 13.38 6.91
CA ASP A 139 -1.06 13.99 6.51
C ASP A 139 0.01 12.88 6.33
N LEU A 140 0.17 12.41 5.09
CA LEU A 140 1.04 11.28 4.74
C LEU A 140 2.51 11.70 4.62
N ASP A 141 2.77 12.91 4.13
CA ASP A 141 4.13 13.39 3.87
C ASP A 141 4.68 14.31 4.96
N GLY A 142 3.84 14.72 5.92
CA GLY A 142 4.23 15.49 7.08
C GLY A 142 4.31 16.99 6.84
N ASP A 143 3.67 17.50 5.80
CA ASP A 143 3.65 18.92 5.45
C ASP A 143 2.58 19.72 6.21
N GLY A 144 1.61 19.03 6.83
CA GLY A 144 0.53 19.59 7.65
C GLY A 144 -0.79 19.76 6.90
N GLU A 145 -0.86 19.32 5.65
CA GLU A 145 -2.09 19.15 4.88
C GLU A 145 -2.41 17.65 4.78
N ASP A 146 -3.68 17.30 4.64
CA ASP A 146 -4.08 15.89 4.53
C ASP A 146 -4.12 15.49 3.06
N GLU A 147 -3.56 14.31 2.72
CA GLU A 147 -3.76 13.62 1.46
C GLU A 147 -4.94 12.65 1.54
N LEU A 148 -5.59 12.44 0.40
CA LEU A 148 -6.56 11.37 0.24
C LEU A 148 -5.86 10.13 -0.32
N VAL A 149 -5.59 9.16 0.54
CA VAL A 149 -4.99 7.88 0.16
C VAL A 149 -6.09 6.92 -0.25
N VAL A 150 -5.99 6.37 -1.46
CA VAL A 150 -7.00 5.46 -2.01
C VAL A 150 -6.34 4.19 -2.50
N LEU A 151 -6.87 3.04 -2.07
CA LEU A 151 -6.47 1.72 -2.55
C LEU A 151 -7.53 1.17 -3.49
N CYS A 152 -7.11 0.83 -4.70
CA CYS A 152 -7.98 0.23 -5.71
C CYS A 152 -7.53 -1.20 -6.03
N TYR A 153 -8.44 -2.17 -5.95
CA TYR A 153 -8.16 -3.53 -6.44
C TYR A 153 -8.29 -3.57 -7.96
N SER A 154 -7.17 -3.63 -8.66
CA SER A 154 -7.12 -3.45 -10.12
C SER A 154 -7.04 -4.75 -10.90
N GLY A 155 -6.56 -5.83 -10.30
CA GLY A 155 -6.37 -7.09 -11.02
C GLY A 155 -6.50 -8.34 -10.18
N SER A 156 -7.12 -9.38 -10.76
CA SER A 156 -7.20 -10.71 -10.16
C SER A 156 -7.06 -11.83 -11.18
N GLY A 157 -6.43 -12.91 -10.76
CA GLY A 157 -6.26 -14.10 -11.57
C GLY A 157 -5.64 -15.24 -10.78
N THR A 158 -5.27 -16.32 -11.45
CA THR A 158 -4.50 -17.38 -10.80
C THR A 158 -3.09 -16.87 -10.53
N GLY A 159 -2.77 -16.67 -9.24
CA GLY A 159 -1.48 -16.10 -8.83
C GLY A 159 -1.36 -14.60 -9.13
N VAL A 160 -2.47 -13.90 -9.34
CA VAL A 160 -2.51 -12.45 -9.57
C VAL A 160 -3.48 -11.81 -8.59
N SER A 161 -3.01 -10.82 -7.84
CA SER A 161 -3.80 -10.02 -6.91
C SER A 161 -3.14 -8.65 -6.79
N VAL A 162 -3.65 -7.67 -7.50
CA VAL A 162 -3.00 -6.35 -7.64
C VAL A 162 -3.87 -5.27 -7.06
N TRP A 163 -3.29 -4.52 -6.15
CA TRP A 163 -3.83 -3.29 -5.62
C TRP A 163 -3.00 -2.10 -6.08
N ASP A 164 -3.68 -1.02 -6.42
CA ASP A 164 -3.06 0.26 -6.76
C ASP A 164 -3.18 1.21 -5.57
N LEU A 165 -2.12 1.94 -5.31
CA LEU A 165 -2.07 3.02 -4.34
C LEU A 165 -2.12 4.34 -5.09
N HIS A 166 -3.14 5.12 -4.81
CA HIS A 166 -3.31 6.50 -5.24
C HIS A 166 -3.17 7.44 -4.05
N VAL A 167 -2.46 8.54 -4.25
CA VAL A 167 -2.37 9.66 -3.31
C VAL A 167 -2.90 10.88 -4.05
N VAL A 168 -4.04 11.39 -3.59
CA VAL A 168 -4.67 12.57 -4.21
C VAL A 168 -4.39 13.77 -3.35
N GLU A 169 -3.82 14.78 -3.96
CA GLU A 169 -3.57 16.09 -3.34
C GLU A 169 -4.63 17.11 -3.77
N LYS A 170 -4.90 18.04 -2.87
CA LYS A 170 -5.75 19.19 -3.15
C LYS A 170 -4.90 20.43 -3.37
N ASN A 171 -4.90 20.93 -4.60
CA ASN A 171 -4.19 22.14 -4.96
C ASN A 171 -4.80 23.40 -4.32
N GLU A 172 -4.03 24.48 -4.22
CA GLU A 172 -4.48 25.78 -3.70
C GLU A 172 -5.74 26.34 -4.41
N ASP A 173 -5.94 26.02 -5.67
CA ASP A 173 -7.09 26.44 -6.48
C ASP A 173 -8.32 25.53 -6.31
N GLY A 174 -8.19 24.45 -5.50
CA GLY A 174 -9.24 23.48 -5.24
C GLY A 174 -9.32 22.36 -6.27
N THR A 175 -8.44 22.30 -7.25
CA THR A 175 -8.31 21.14 -8.13
C THR A 175 -7.68 19.96 -7.38
N LEU A 176 -7.86 18.73 -7.88
CA LEU A 176 -7.28 17.52 -7.33
C LEU A 176 -6.25 16.98 -8.31
N THR A 177 -5.12 16.53 -7.79
CA THR A 177 -4.06 15.86 -8.56
C THR A 177 -3.83 14.47 -7.99
N ASP A 178 -3.80 13.45 -8.83
CA ASP A 178 -3.53 12.06 -8.47
C ASP A 178 -2.06 11.73 -8.71
N TYR A 179 -1.43 11.13 -7.69
CA TYR A 179 -0.12 10.49 -7.78
C TYR A 179 -0.29 9.00 -7.48
N SER A 180 0.32 8.14 -8.28
CA SER A 180 0.11 6.69 -8.16
C SER A 180 1.41 5.92 -8.28
N THR A 181 1.56 4.90 -7.43
CA THR A 181 2.64 3.92 -7.57
C THR A 181 2.44 3.00 -8.76
N PHE A 182 1.20 2.94 -9.25
CA PHE A 182 0.82 2.06 -10.33
C PHE A 182 0.76 2.82 -11.64
N TYR A 183 1.68 2.53 -12.51
CA TYR A 183 1.65 3.00 -13.86
C TYR A 183 1.81 1.82 -14.81
N TYR A 184 0.71 1.38 -15.44
CA TYR A 184 0.79 0.56 -16.64
C TYR A 184 1.26 1.42 -17.80
N ALA A 185 2.53 1.81 -17.78
CA ALA A 185 3.16 2.24 -19.01
C ALA A 185 3.46 1.00 -19.87
N GLU A 186 3.41 1.15 -21.16
CA GLU A 186 4.02 0.18 -22.05
C GLU A 186 5.51 0.03 -21.65
N GLY A 187 5.84 -0.99 -20.83
CA GLY A 187 7.21 -1.21 -20.36
C GLY A 187 7.38 -1.65 -18.91
N GLY A 188 6.31 -1.76 -18.14
CA GLY A 188 6.36 -2.21 -16.74
C GLY A 188 6.30 -1.07 -15.71
N ASN A 189 6.37 -1.43 -14.44
CA ASN A 189 6.35 -0.46 -13.34
C ASN A 189 7.78 -0.19 -12.86
N PRO A 190 8.31 1.04 -13.03
CA PRO A 190 9.70 1.36 -12.69
C PRO A 190 10.07 1.08 -11.23
N LEU A 191 9.11 1.20 -10.29
CA LEU A 191 9.35 0.93 -8.88
C LEU A 191 9.59 -0.57 -8.65
N TRP A 192 8.74 -1.42 -9.21
CA TRP A 192 8.89 -2.87 -9.10
C TRP A 192 10.10 -3.39 -9.85
N GLU A 193 10.41 -2.85 -11.01
CA GLU A 193 11.64 -3.14 -11.76
C GLU A 193 12.88 -2.72 -10.97
N GLY A 194 12.82 -1.55 -10.33
CA GLY A 194 13.88 -1.07 -9.44
C GLY A 194 14.16 -2.05 -8.30
N VAL A 195 13.13 -2.51 -7.58
CA VAL A 195 13.27 -3.52 -6.52
C VAL A 195 13.76 -4.85 -7.10
N SER A 196 13.16 -5.32 -8.19
CA SER A 196 13.53 -6.59 -8.85
C SER A 196 15.02 -6.62 -9.24
N SER A 197 15.56 -5.49 -9.71
CA SER A 197 16.97 -5.37 -10.08
C SER A 197 17.95 -5.53 -8.90
N LEU A 198 17.45 -5.34 -7.67
CA LEU A 198 18.22 -5.46 -6.44
C LEU A 198 18.12 -6.85 -5.80
N LEU A 199 17.13 -7.64 -6.21
CA LEU A 199 16.94 -9.00 -5.74
C LEU A 199 18.01 -9.93 -6.32
N ARG A 200 18.53 -10.82 -5.48
CA ARG A 200 19.48 -11.87 -5.90
C ARG A 200 19.04 -13.21 -5.34
N LEU A 201 19.14 -14.24 -6.15
CA LEU A 201 18.92 -15.62 -5.75
C LEU A 201 20.27 -16.35 -5.75
N GLU A 202 20.67 -16.86 -4.60
CA GLU A 202 21.92 -17.58 -4.44
C GLU A 202 21.68 -19.01 -3.98
N ARG A 203 22.43 -19.95 -4.53
CA ARG A 203 22.33 -21.37 -4.18
C ARG A 203 23.60 -21.80 -3.46
N ALA A 204 23.45 -22.53 -2.36
CA ALA A 204 24.56 -23.10 -1.60
C ALA A 204 24.26 -24.55 -1.24
N GLU A 205 24.89 -25.48 -1.92
CA GLU A 205 24.69 -26.92 -1.80
C GLU A 205 23.22 -27.30 -2.06
N ASP A 206 22.49 -27.68 -1.01
CA ASP A 206 21.08 -28.08 -1.04
C ASP A 206 20.11 -26.97 -0.63
N ARG A 207 20.63 -25.76 -0.38
CA ARG A 207 19.85 -24.60 0.09
C ARG A 207 19.86 -23.48 -0.95
N ALA A 208 18.82 -22.66 -0.89
CA ALA A 208 18.73 -21.46 -1.71
C ALA A 208 18.29 -20.26 -0.86
N PHE A 209 18.76 -19.08 -1.23
CA PHE A 209 18.55 -17.86 -0.47
C PHE A 209 18.18 -16.72 -1.41
N LEU A 210 17.12 -16.03 -1.06
CA LEU A 210 16.78 -14.74 -1.64
C LEU A 210 17.46 -13.64 -0.82
N ILE A 211 18.10 -12.71 -1.50
CA ILE A 211 18.87 -11.63 -0.89
C ILE A 211 18.42 -10.29 -1.44
N LEU A 212 18.18 -9.33 -0.54
CA LEU A 212 17.90 -7.94 -0.86
C LEU A 212 18.65 -7.03 0.11
N GLY A 213 19.76 -6.45 -0.35
CA GLY A 213 20.62 -5.69 0.53
C GLY A 213 21.16 -6.51 1.70
N ARG A 214 20.72 -6.21 2.91
CA ARG A 214 21.06 -6.96 4.13
C ARG A 214 20.01 -8.00 4.51
N GLU A 215 18.84 -7.94 3.89
CA GLU A 215 17.79 -8.92 4.12
C GLU A 215 18.11 -10.24 3.42
N LEU A 216 17.78 -11.31 4.08
CA LEU A 216 18.01 -12.67 3.63
C LEU A 216 16.83 -13.56 4.02
N ALA A 217 16.31 -14.28 3.07
CA ALA A 217 15.33 -15.34 3.32
C ALA A 217 15.79 -16.65 2.70
N GLU A 218 15.69 -17.76 3.43
CA GLU A 218 15.84 -19.10 2.87
C GLU A 218 14.57 -19.45 2.10
N VAL A 219 14.74 -19.98 0.90
CA VAL A 219 13.65 -20.40 0.03
C VAL A 219 13.75 -21.89 -0.29
N ASP A 220 12.62 -22.53 -0.54
CA ASP A 220 12.64 -23.96 -0.87
C ASP A 220 13.39 -24.20 -2.19
N SER A 221 14.57 -24.81 -2.09
CA SER A 221 15.38 -25.13 -3.26
C SER A 221 14.69 -26.10 -4.24
N ALA A 222 13.75 -26.94 -3.75
CA ALA A 222 13.00 -27.86 -4.59
C ALA A 222 11.89 -27.15 -5.38
N ALA A 223 11.49 -25.96 -4.94
CA ALA A 223 10.52 -25.12 -5.66
C ALA A 223 11.16 -24.28 -6.76
N LEU A 224 12.49 -24.27 -6.88
CA LEU A 224 13.18 -23.44 -7.86
C LEU A 224 13.29 -24.18 -9.22
N PRO A 225 13.18 -23.46 -10.35
CA PRO A 225 13.42 -24.02 -11.66
C PRO A 225 14.89 -24.47 -11.81
N GLU A 226 15.15 -25.45 -12.68
CA GLU A 226 16.53 -25.88 -12.97
C GLU A 226 17.35 -24.79 -13.67
N GLU A 227 16.67 -23.92 -14.43
CA GLU A 227 17.30 -22.78 -15.09
C GLU A 227 17.50 -21.63 -14.09
N ASP A 228 18.67 -21.01 -14.14
CA ASP A 228 18.93 -19.79 -13.37
C ASP A 228 18.09 -18.64 -13.92
N ARG A 229 17.11 -18.21 -13.14
CA ARG A 229 16.27 -17.06 -13.43
C ARG A 229 16.43 -16.02 -12.33
N ALA A 230 16.47 -14.77 -12.73
CA ALA A 230 16.47 -13.66 -11.78
C ALA A 230 15.11 -13.59 -11.07
N PRO A 231 15.09 -13.40 -9.75
CA PRO A 231 13.85 -13.14 -9.03
C PRO A 231 13.29 -11.76 -9.41
N SER A 232 11.97 -11.65 -9.37
CA SER A 232 11.26 -10.41 -9.66
C SER A 232 10.07 -10.22 -8.73
N ILE A 233 9.62 -8.97 -8.59
CA ILE A 233 8.31 -8.70 -8.00
C ILE A 233 7.27 -9.14 -9.01
N GLY A 234 6.41 -10.06 -8.61
CA GLY A 234 5.33 -10.58 -9.45
C GLY A 234 4.02 -9.81 -9.26
N ASP A 235 2.93 -10.38 -9.78
CA ASP A 235 1.61 -9.74 -9.82
C ASP A 235 0.79 -9.94 -8.51
N THR A 236 1.46 -10.14 -7.37
CA THR A 236 0.83 -10.12 -6.05
C THR A 236 1.31 -8.88 -5.32
N ILE A 237 0.49 -7.83 -5.37
CA ILE A 237 0.78 -6.50 -4.85
C ILE A 237 -0.33 -6.08 -3.91
N GLN A 238 0.03 -5.67 -2.69
CA GLN A 238 -0.90 -5.19 -1.68
C GLN A 238 -0.32 -4.00 -0.92
N PHE A 239 -1.20 -3.20 -0.34
CA PHE A 239 -0.84 -2.13 0.57
C PHE A 239 -1.64 -2.22 1.86
N GLU A 240 -1.01 -1.88 2.96
CA GLU A 240 -1.65 -1.68 4.26
C GLU A 240 -1.48 -0.22 4.67
N VAL A 241 -2.56 0.44 5.02
CA VAL A 241 -2.56 1.84 5.46
C VAL A 241 -2.77 1.90 6.96
N PHE A 242 -1.92 2.65 7.65
CA PHE A 242 -1.94 2.90 9.08
C PHE A 242 -2.12 4.40 9.34
N PRO A 243 -3.36 4.92 9.30
CA PRO A 243 -3.61 6.37 9.38
C PRO A 243 -3.10 7.01 10.68
N GLU A 244 -3.24 6.29 11.80
CA GLU A 244 -2.76 6.77 13.12
C GLU A 244 -1.23 6.90 13.20
N GLU A 245 -0.51 6.25 12.28
CA GLU A 245 0.95 6.27 12.20
C GLU A 245 1.44 7.08 11.00
N CYS A 246 0.52 7.67 10.23
CA CYS A 246 0.81 8.36 8.96
C CYS A 246 1.70 7.50 8.05
N ARG A 247 1.32 6.26 7.83
CA ARG A 247 2.19 5.26 7.19
C ARG A 247 1.44 4.34 6.25
N VAL A 248 2.12 3.98 5.16
CA VAL A 248 1.72 2.94 4.22
C VAL A 248 2.80 1.87 4.17
N ARG A 249 2.42 0.61 4.09
CA ARG A 249 3.30 -0.54 3.87
C ARG A 249 2.92 -1.23 2.58
N PHE A 250 3.93 -1.52 1.79
CA PHE A 250 3.86 -2.35 0.61
C PHE A 250 4.09 -3.82 0.95
N TRP A 251 3.38 -4.71 0.27
CA TRP A 251 3.61 -6.15 0.22
C TRP A 251 3.65 -6.62 -1.22
N GLY A 252 4.59 -7.51 -1.54
CA GLY A 252 4.73 -8.09 -2.87
C GLY A 252 5.17 -9.54 -2.81
N GLY A 253 4.67 -10.35 -3.74
CA GLY A 253 5.20 -11.69 -3.96
C GLY A 253 6.45 -11.65 -4.83
N VAL A 254 7.47 -12.42 -4.47
CA VAL A 254 8.68 -12.59 -5.29
C VAL A 254 8.59 -13.89 -6.07
N ASP A 255 8.69 -13.82 -7.37
CA ASP A 255 8.68 -14.99 -8.25
C ASP A 255 9.98 -15.14 -9.03
N VAL A 256 10.20 -16.33 -9.58
CA VAL A 256 11.26 -16.67 -10.54
C VAL A 256 10.68 -17.16 -11.87
N VAL A 257 9.41 -17.47 -11.87
CA VAL A 257 8.58 -17.80 -13.04
C VAL A 257 7.23 -17.14 -12.76
N PRO A 258 6.60 -16.49 -13.73
CA PRO A 258 5.33 -15.83 -13.53
C PRO A 258 4.33 -16.65 -12.71
N THR A 259 3.79 -16.09 -11.66
CA THR A 259 2.85 -16.71 -10.70
C THR A 259 3.42 -17.84 -9.83
N TRP A 260 4.71 -18.09 -9.87
CA TRP A 260 5.38 -19.06 -9.00
C TRP A 260 6.17 -18.33 -7.93
N TYR A 261 5.52 -18.04 -6.82
CA TYR A 261 6.08 -17.27 -5.73
C TYR A 261 6.95 -18.13 -4.82
N ILE A 262 8.16 -17.66 -4.56
CA ILE A 262 9.16 -18.32 -3.71
C ILE A 262 9.36 -17.63 -2.37
N ALA A 263 8.89 -16.39 -2.25
CA ALA A 263 9.02 -15.57 -1.06
C ALA A 263 8.02 -14.41 -1.13
N ASP A 264 7.84 -13.74 0.00
CA ASP A 264 7.17 -12.45 0.09
C ASP A 264 8.16 -11.36 0.50
N ILE A 265 7.87 -10.14 0.10
CA ILE A 265 8.61 -8.94 0.47
C ILE A 265 7.66 -7.91 1.06
N SER A 266 8.09 -7.19 2.09
CA SER A 266 7.42 -5.96 2.52
C SER A 266 8.39 -4.80 2.59
N ALA A 267 7.86 -3.57 2.47
CA ALA A 267 8.61 -2.34 2.61
C ALA A 267 7.72 -1.22 3.15
N GLY A 268 8.32 -0.26 3.84
CA GLY A 268 7.67 1.02 4.11
C GLY A 268 7.56 1.83 2.82
N VAL A 269 6.42 2.47 2.61
CA VAL A 269 6.20 3.44 1.51
C VAL A 269 6.28 4.82 2.11
N THR A 270 7.15 5.66 1.58
CA THR A 270 7.15 7.10 1.85
C THR A 270 6.71 7.83 0.59
N TYR A 271 5.95 8.89 0.80
CA TYR A 271 5.50 9.79 -0.26
C TYR A 271 5.92 11.20 0.10
N GLN A 272 6.39 11.97 -0.86
CA GLN A 272 6.68 13.39 -0.70
C GLN A 272 6.72 14.07 -2.07
N ASP A 273 5.91 15.10 -2.28
CA ASP A 273 5.90 15.91 -3.51
C ASP A 273 5.81 15.04 -4.80
N GLY A 274 4.95 14.05 -4.85
CA GLY A 274 4.81 13.14 -5.98
C GLY A 274 5.91 12.08 -6.10
N ILE A 275 6.80 11.95 -5.11
CA ILE A 275 7.88 10.96 -5.10
C ILE A 275 7.53 9.83 -4.15
N PHE A 276 7.41 8.63 -4.67
CA PHE A 276 7.30 7.40 -3.87
C PHE A 276 8.67 6.76 -3.69
N THR A 277 8.98 6.36 -2.45
CA THR A 277 10.21 5.66 -2.11
C THR A 277 9.89 4.45 -1.25
N LEU A 278 10.53 3.31 -1.52
CA LEU A 278 10.45 2.12 -0.68
C LEU A 278 11.68 2.00 0.21
N SER A 279 11.45 1.76 1.50
CA SER A 279 12.49 1.58 2.51
C SER A 279 12.11 0.48 3.49
N ASP A 280 13.00 0.17 4.43
CA ASP A 280 12.74 -0.80 5.50
C ASP A 280 12.23 -2.14 4.97
N PHE A 281 12.97 -2.70 4.02
CA PHE A 281 12.63 -3.97 3.39
C PHE A 281 12.75 -5.13 4.35
N HIS A 282 11.82 -6.07 4.24
CA HIS A 282 11.88 -7.37 4.89
C HIS A 282 11.54 -8.47 3.89
N LEU A 283 12.27 -9.58 3.95
CA LEU A 283 12.03 -10.77 3.14
C LEU A 283 11.48 -11.90 4.00
N TYR A 284 10.49 -12.61 3.47
CA TYR A 284 9.86 -13.76 4.11
C TYR A 284 9.94 -14.96 3.16
N GLY A 285 10.68 -16.00 3.58
CA GLY A 285 10.74 -17.27 2.85
C GLY A 285 9.45 -18.07 3.04
N ASN A 286 9.03 -18.77 2.00
CA ASN A 286 7.88 -19.67 2.02
C ASN A 286 8.28 -21.08 2.47
#